data_3670839a70af10ff291f2a69a4b5fadb
#
_entry.id   3670839a70af10ff291f2a69a4b5fadb
#
_cell.length_a   1.000
_cell.length_b   1.000
_cell.length_c   1.000
_cell.angle_alpha   90.00
_cell.angle_beta   90.00
_cell.angle_gamma   90.00
#
_symmetry.space_group_name_H-M   'P 1'
#
loop_
_entity.id
_entity.type
_entity.pdbx_description
1 polymer ?
#
loop_
_entity_poly.entity_id
_entity_poly.type
_entity_poly.pdbx_seq_one_letter_code
_entity_poly.pdbx_strand_id
1 'polypeptide(L)'
;MKKLTFAITLIAALLLSACGSSSEPAATSASSGNAEKVVIGTGSQFINICFFDENGELTGYDIELLKEIDKRLEEYEFEFQTMEFSNLLLSLETKKIDLLAHNMAKNEEREEKFLFNKQPYNAMPLHVVVHEGNEEIQSIDDINGKTVGVSPTSNASIFVEQYVKEHDFDTEISYITQTTDMNNQLKTGRIDAIFSFPFAVDINNNASDAEQKIVGDPLLFTDIFFMFNKEDAKLADAVDRALKELIEDGTVKELSTKWLGSDYSVEL
;
A
#
# COMPACT_ATOMS: atom_id res chain seq x y z
N MET A 1 -41.95 -51.98 42.59
CA MET A 1 -42.58 -51.86 43.92
C MET A 1 -42.42 -50.41 44.39
N LYS A 2 -43.51 -49.83 44.77
CA LYS A 2 -43.80 -48.66 45.64
C LYS A 2 -43.29 -47.32 45.12
N LYS A 3 -44.16 -46.43 44.58
CA LYS A 3 -45.13 -45.54 45.27
C LYS A 3 -44.40 -44.53 46.16
N LEU A 4 -44.57 -43.19 46.17
CA LEU A 4 -45.83 -42.45 46.22
C LEU A 4 -45.46 -40.94 46.30
N THR A 5 -46.07 -40.09 45.53
CA THR A 5 -47.06 -39.04 45.81
C THR A 5 -46.62 -37.73 46.50
N PHE A 6 -46.98 -36.61 45.84
CA PHE A 6 -47.73 -35.45 46.35
C PHE A 6 -46.97 -34.39 47.20
N ALA A 7 -46.93 -33.12 46.79
CA ALA A 7 -47.97 -32.17 47.22
C ALA A 7 -47.76 -30.81 46.55
N ILE A 8 -48.79 -30.25 46.02
CA ILE A 8 -49.12 -28.92 45.60
C ILE A 8 -49.25 -28.02 46.82
N THR A 9 -48.69 -26.80 46.79
CA THR A 9 -49.32 -25.69 47.50
C THR A 9 -49.07 -24.32 46.77
N LEU A 10 -50.19 -23.80 46.35
CA LEU A 10 -50.44 -22.47 45.74
C LEU A 10 -50.66 -21.47 46.89
N ILE A 11 -49.99 -20.29 46.86
CA ILE A 11 -50.55 -19.10 47.52
C ILE A 11 -50.22 -17.87 46.71
N ALA A 12 -51.25 -17.08 46.53
CA ALA A 12 -51.39 -15.91 45.68
C ALA A 12 -51.04 -14.60 46.37
N ALA A 13 -50.69 -13.63 45.56
CA ALA A 13 -50.97 -12.19 45.56
C ALA A 13 -50.52 -11.31 46.73
N LEU A 14 -49.83 -10.22 46.40
CA LEU A 14 -50.33 -8.88 46.67
C LEU A 14 -49.47 -7.81 45.96
N LEU A 15 -50.17 -6.94 45.29
CA LEU A 15 -49.74 -5.71 44.60
C LEU A 15 -49.28 -4.65 45.61
N LEU A 16 -48.27 -3.89 45.25
CA LEU A 16 -48.19 -2.47 45.65
C LEU A 16 -47.28 -1.66 44.69
N SER A 17 -47.90 -0.72 44.07
CA SER A 17 -47.33 0.32 43.22
C SER A 17 -46.39 1.27 43.99
N ALA A 18 -45.28 1.66 43.39
CA ALA A 18 -44.65 2.94 43.69
C ALA A 18 -44.03 3.54 42.41
N CYS A 19 -44.58 4.66 41.99
CA CYS A 19 -44.02 5.58 41.01
C CYS A 19 -42.66 6.14 41.47
N GLY A 20 -41.72 6.30 40.53
CA GLY A 20 -40.55 7.09 40.76
C GLY A 20 -39.56 7.10 39.64
N SER A 21 -39.57 8.18 38.84
CA SER A 21 -38.50 8.77 37.99
C SER A 21 -37.96 7.98 36.80
N SER A 22 -38.40 8.47 35.66
CA SER A 22 -37.77 8.31 34.35
C SER A 22 -36.31 8.73 34.37
N SER A 23 -35.44 7.77 34.18
CA SER A 23 -34.15 7.95 33.54
C SER A 23 -34.11 7.02 32.35
N GLU A 24 -34.25 7.57 31.17
CA GLU A 24 -33.98 6.87 29.92
C GLU A 24 -32.57 6.27 30.00
N PRO A 25 -32.39 4.99 29.75
CA PRO A 25 -31.08 4.50 29.42
C PRO A 25 -30.77 5.01 28.01
N ALA A 26 -29.71 5.81 27.87
CA ALA A 26 -29.11 6.09 26.60
C ALA A 26 -28.97 4.78 25.84
N ALA A 27 -29.66 4.69 24.72
CA ALA A 27 -29.49 3.61 23.77
C ALA A 27 -28.05 3.69 23.26
N THR A 28 -27.18 2.90 23.86
CA THR A 28 -25.94 2.50 23.23
C THR A 28 -26.36 1.63 22.07
N SER A 29 -26.44 2.20 20.88
CA SER A 29 -26.52 1.46 19.65
C SER A 29 -25.19 0.73 19.47
N ALA A 30 -25.08 -0.44 20.05
CA ALA A 30 -24.12 -1.43 19.62
C ALA A 30 -24.60 -1.90 18.26
N SER A 31 -24.09 -1.27 17.19
CA SER A 31 -24.13 -1.81 15.84
C SER A 31 -23.24 -3.06 15.85
N SER A 32 -23.81 -4.21 16.16
CA SER A 32 -23.20 -5.50 15.83
C SER A 32 -23.51 -5.82 14.36
N GLY A 33 -23.13 -4.94 13.44
CA GLY A 33 -23.00 -5.24 12.04
C GLY A 33 -21.69 -6.01 11.86
N ASN A 34 -21.79 -7.19 11.24
CA ASN A 34 -20.59 -7.91 10.79
C ASN A 34 -19.88 -6.99 9.81
N ALA A 35 -18.66 -6.52 10.13
CA ALA A 35 -17.86 -5.69 9.23
C ALA A 35 -17.60 -6.47 7.93
N GLU A 36 -17.67 -5.81 6.82
CA GLU A 36 -17.37 -6.41 5.50
C GLU A 36 -15.88 -6.63 5.38
N LYS A 37 -15.46 -7.87 5.08
CA LYS A 37 -14.06 -8.19 4.87
C LYS A 37 -13.57 -7.61 3.55
N VAL A 38 -12.42 -6.94 3.61
CA VAL A 38 -11.71 -6.38 2.46
C VAL A 38 -10.34 -7.02 2.38
N VAL A 39 -10.08 -7.74 1.30
CA VAL A 39 -8.77 -8.37 1.05
C VAL A 39 -7.84 -7.39 0.36
N ILE A 40 -6.77 -7.02 1.05
CA ILE A 40 -5.76 -6.08 0.56
C ILE A 40 -4.58 -6.85 -0.02
N GLY A 41 -4.35 -6.71 -1.32
CA GLY A 41 -3.16 -7.23 -1.99
C GLY A 41 -1.98 -6.29 -1.87
N THR A 42 -0.83 -6.83 -1.47
CA THR A 42 0.41 -6.07 -1.35
C THR A 42 1.63 -6.96 -1.61
N GLY A 43 2.81 -6.36 -1.74
CA GLY A 43 4.09 -7.08 -1.73
C GLY A 43 4.59 -7.37 -0.32
N SER A 44 5.81 -7.94 -0.26
CA SER A 44 6.49 -8.19 1.03
C SER A 44 8.00 -7.96 0.97
N GLN A 45 8.49 -7.35 -0.10
CA GLN A 45 9.93 -7.18 -0.36
C GLN A 45 10.34 -5.73 -0.63
N PHE A 46 9.40 -4.79 -0.57
CA PHE A 46 9.68 -3.38 -0.73
C PHE A 46 9.86 -2.75 0.65
N ILE A 47 11.11 -2.71 1.11
CA ILE A 47 11.48 -2.22 2.45
C ILE A 47 10.91 -0.82 2.66
N ASN A 48 10.37 -0.59 3.85
CA ASN A 48 9.68 0.61 4.32
C ASN A 48 8.34 0.95 3.63
N ILE A 49 7.97 0.28 2.55
CA ILE A 49 6.64 0.39 1.91
C ILE A 49 5.73 -0.76 2.34
N CYS A 50 6.16 -2.00 2.07
CA CYS A 50 5.44 -3.23 2.44
C CYS A 50 6.44 -4.38 2.55
N PHE A 51 6.75 -4.79 3.77
CA PHE A 51 7.76 -5.80 4.05
C PHE A 51 7.47 -6.51 5.37
N PHE A 52 8.12 -7.67 5.59
CA PHE A 52 8.10 -8.32 6.88
C PHE A 52 9.25 -7.82 7.76
N ASP A 53 8.92 -7.41 8.99
CA ASP A 53 9.91 -7.01 9.99
C ASP A 53 10.69 -8.22 10.56
N GLU A 54 11.58 -7.96 11.51
CA GLU A 54 12.40 -9.00 12.18
C GLU A 54 11.55 -10.00 12.98
N ASN A 55 10.32 -9.66 13.35
CA ASN A 55 9.38 -10.52 14.06
C ASN A 55 8.50 -11.34 13.09
N GLY A 56 8.59 -11.06 11.79
CA GLY A 56 7.75 -11.66 10.76
C GLY A 56 6.39 -10.99 10.63
N GLU A 57 6.22 -9.76 11.12
CA GLU A 57 4.99 -8.99 10.99
C GLU A 57 5.04 -8.11 9.73
N LEU A 58 3.95 -8.11 8.95
CA LEU A 58 3.82 -7.25 7.77
C LEU A 58 3.65 -5.79 8.20
N THR A 59 4.54 -4.92 7.73
CA THR A 59 4.60 -3.51 8.09
C THR A 59 5.16 -2.66 6.94
N GLY A 60 5.31 -1.36 7.15
CA GLY A 60 5.78 -0.37 6.20
C GLY A 60 4.74 0.72 5.96
N TYR A 61 5.09 1.73 5.18
CA TYR A 61 4.27 2.93 4.98
C TYR A 61 2.85 2.62 4.49
N ASP A 62 2.72 1.86 3.41
CA ASP A 62 1.41 1.50 2.84
C ASP A 62 0.59 0.67 3.83
N ILE A 63 1.25 -0.25 4.55
CA ILE A 63 0.59 -1.15 5.49
C ILE A 63 0.08 -0.38 6.72
N GLU A 64 0.92 0.46 7.31
CA GLU A 64 0.54 1.22 8.50
C GLU A 64 -0.51 2.29 8.17
N LEU A 65 -0.44 2.90 6.98
CA LEU A 65 -1.48 3.82 6.52
C LEU A 65 -2.83 3.11 6.37
N LEU A 66 -2.85 1.90 5.79
CA LEU A 66 -4.08 1.13 5.68
C LEU A 66 -4.60 0.64 7.03
N LYS A 67 -3.74 0.31 7.99
CA LYS A 67 -4.16 0.01 9.36
C LYS A 67 -4.81 1.24 10.05
N GLU A 68 -4.33 2.46 9.76
CA GLU A 68 -4.95 3.68 10.27
C GLU A 68 -6.28 3.98 9.56
N ILE A 69 -6.40 3.67 8.27
CA ILE A 69 -7.68 3.75 7.52
C ILE A 69 -8.69 2.76 8.09
N ASP A 70 -8.31 1.50 8.31
CA ASP A 70 -9.15 0.45 8.89
C ASP A 70 -9.78 0.87 10.22
N LYS A 71 -9.00 1.48 11.11
CA LYS A 71 -9.48 2.01 12.40
C LYS A 71 -10.58 3.08 12.28
N ARG A 72 -10.71 3.74 11.13
CA ARG A 72 -11.72 4.76 10.86
C ARG A 72 -12.94 4.24 10.10
N LEU A 73 -12.90 2.99 9.64
CA LEU A 73 -13.94 2.39 8.82
C LEU A 73 -14.60 1.21 9.55
N GLU A 74 -15.46 1.50 10.54
CA GLU A 74 -16.15 0.48 11.36
C GLU A 74 -16.98 -0.53 10.52
N GLU A 75 -17.34 -0.15 9.30
CA GLU A 75 -18.08 -0.96 8.35
C GLU A 75 -17.24 -2.00 7.60
N TYR A 76 -15.89 -1.94 7.69
CA TYR A 76 -14.94 -2.83 7.02
C TYR A 76 -13.97 -3.48 8.01
N GLU A 77 -13.37 -4.60 7.60
CA GLU A 77 -12.28 -5.29 8.30
C GLU A 77 -11.22 -5.66 7.26
N PHE A 78 -10.01 -5.09 7.37
CA PHE A 78 -8.94 -5.26 6.39
C PHE A 78 -8.10 -6.51 6.67
N GLU A 79 -7.99 -7.40 5.68
CA GLU A 79 -7.09 -8.56 5.69
C GLU A 79 -6.00 -8.40 4.64
N PHE A 80 -4.72 -8.50 5.03
CA PHE A 80 -3.59 -8.37 4.10
C PHE A 80 -3.20 -9.72 3.48
N GLN A 81 -3.04 -9.74 2.16
CA GLN A 81 -2.54 -10.87 1.38
C GLN A 81 -1.31 -10.44 0.60
N THR A 82 -0.15 -11.06 0.91
CA THR A 82 1.10 -10.78 0.21
C THR A 82 1.28 -11.64 -1.03
N MET A 83 1.83 -11.04 -2.08
CA MET A 83 2.18 -11.73 -3.33
C MET A 83 3.27 -10.97 -4.08
N GLU A 84 3.83 -11.58 -5.14
CA GLU A 84 4.76 -10.91 -6.03
C GLU A 84 4.08 -9.74 -6.75
N PHE A 85 4.81 -8.64 -6.93
CA PHE A 85 4.30 -7.42 -7.58
C PHE A 85 3.63 -7.70 -8.93
N SER A 86 4.24 -8.55 -9.76
CA SER A 86 3.71 -8.93 -11.09
C SER A 86 2.33 -9.60 -11.05
N ASN A 87 1.91 -10.15 -9.91
CA ASN A 87 0.62 -10.82 -9.75
C ASN A 87 -0.48 -9.92 -9.18
N LEU A 88 -0.12 -8.75 -8.65
CA LEU A 88 -1.07 -7.86 -7.95
C LEU A 88 -2.19 -7.36 -8.86
N LEU A 89 -1.84 -6.83 -10.04
CA LEU A 89 -2.83 -6.29 -10.98
C LEU A 89 -3.83 -7.35 -11.46
N LEU A 90 -3.34 -8.55 -11.80
CA LEU A 90 -4.21 -9.66 -12.20
C LEU A 90 -5.09 -10.14 -11.04
N SER A 91 -4.57 -10.11 -9.81
CA SER A 91 -5.34 -10.49 -8.62
C SER A 91 -6.47 -9.50 -8.34
N LEU A 92 -6.23 -8.20 -8.53
CA LEU A 92 -7.26 -7.17 -8.44
C LEU A 92 -8.30 -7.31 -9.57
N GLU A 93 -7.87 -7.51 -10.81
CA GLU A 93 -8.76 -7.69 -11.96
C GLU A 93 -9.66 -8.91 -11.82
N THR A 94 -9.14 -10.00 -11.26
CA THR A 94 -9.88 -11.25 -11.03
C THR A 94 -10.62 -11.30 -9.69
N LYS A 95 -10.66 -10.20 -8.94
CA LYS A 95 -11.34 -10.09 -7.63
C LYS A 95 -10.87 -11.10 -6.58
N LYS A 96 -9.60 -11.45 -6.61
CA LYS A 96 -8.94 -12.20 -5.52
C LYS A 96 -8.52 -11.28 -4.38
N ILE A 97 -8.35 -10.02 -4.68
CA ILE A 97 -8.15 -8.91 -3.75
C ILE A 97 -9.11 -7.78 -4.13
N ASP A 98 -9.53 -6.99 -3.15
CA ASP A 98 -10.49 -5.90 -3.31
C ASP A 98 -9.78 -4.55 -3.43
N LEU A 99 -8.64 -4.41 -2.75
CA LEU A 99 -7.78 -3.24 -2.75
C LEU A 99 -6.32 -3.66 -2.99
N LEU A 100 -5.59 -2.88 -3.79
CA LEU A 100 -4.17 -3.06 -4.03
C LEU A 100 -3.40 -1.86 -3.47
N ALA A 101 -2.43 -2.15 -2.62
CA ALA A 101 -1.49 -1.19 -2.05
C ALA A 101 -0.05 -1.68 -2.24
N HIS A 102 0.71 -0.98 -3.06
CA HIS A 102 2.13 -1.25 -3.32
C HIS A 102 2.79 -0.05 -4.00
N ASN A 103 2.68 1.13 -3.37
CA ASN A 103 3.22 2.36 -3.94
C ASN A 103 2.77 2.57 -5.41
N MET A 104 1.46 2.48 -5.65
CA MET A 104 0.90 2.41 -7.00
C MET A 104 0.62 3.80 -7.57
N ALA A 105 1.15 4.05 -8.76
CA ALA A 105 0.86 5.25 -9.53
C ALA A 105 -0.17 4.98 -10.64
N LYS A 106 -0.86 6.03 -11.06
CA LYS A 106 -1.78 6.00 -12.22
C LYS A 106 -1.00 5.91 -13.53
N ASN A 107 -1.61 5.28 -14.51
CA ASN A 107 -1.29 5.38 -15.93
C ASN A 107 -2.55 5.03 -16.74
N GLU A 108 -2.54 5.31 -18.04
CA GLU A 108 -3.71 5.13 -18.92
C GLU A 108 -4.29 3.71 -18.84
N GLU A 109 -3.45 2.67 -18.96
CA GLU A 109 -3.91 1.28 -18.92
C GLU A 109 -4.58 0.93 -17.58
N ARG A 110 -4.02 1.40 -16.46
CA ARG A 110 -4.59 1.15 -15.14
C ARG A 110 -5.88 1.92 -14.91
N GLU A 111 -5.96 3.18 -15.36
CA GLU A 111 -7.18 3.99 -15.26
C GLU A 111 -8.33 3.45 -16.11
N GLU A 112 -8.03 2.77 -17.23
CA GLU A 112 -9.06 2.06 -18.00
C GLU A 112 -9.65 0.87 -17.25
N LYS A 113 -8.85 0.15 -16.45
CA LYS A 113 -9.23 -1.12 -15.84
C LYS A 113 -9.67 -1.01 -14.38
N PHE A 114 -9.16 -0.03 -13.64
CA PHE A 114 -9.29 0.07 -12.18
C PHE A 114 -9.81 1.44 -11.74
N LEU A 115 -10.35 1.48 -10.52
CA LEU A 115 -10.57 2.74 -9.79
C LEU A 115 -9.34 3.06 -8.94
N PHE A 116 -9.18 4.33 -8.64
CA PHE A 116 -8.21 4.86 -7.70
C PHE A 116 -8.94 5.74 -6.69
N ASN A 117 -8.41 5.83 -5.49
CA ASN A 117 -8.82 6.89 -4.59
C ASN A 117 -8.53 8.27 -5.23
N LYS A 118 -9.22 9.31 -4.75
CA LYS A 118 -9.18 10.65 -5.38
C LYS A 118 -7.93 11.42 -4.98
N GLN A 119 -7.59 11.35 -3.69
CA GLN A 119 -6.44 12.05 -3.13
C GLN A 119 -5.21 11.13 -3.15
N PRO A 120 -4.09 11.53 -3.77
CA PRO A 120 -2.85 10.79 -3.58
C PRO A 120 -2.42 10.89 -2.11
N TYR A 121 -1.86 9.82 -1.58
CA TYR A 121 -1.34 9.83 -0.22
C TYR A 121 0.16 10.11 -0.15
N ASN A 122 0.81 10.18 -1.33
CA ASN A 122 2.24 10.37 -1.46
C ASN A 122 2.58 10.90 -2.86
N ALA A 123 3.69 11.64 -3.00
CA ALA A 123 4.25 12.05 -4.29
C ALA A 123 5.77 11.85 -4.27
N MET A 124 6.27 10.97 -5.13
CA MET A 124 7.68 10.56 -5.11
C MET A 124 8.41 10.89 -6.42
N PRO A 125 9.64 11.45 -6.34
CA PRO A 125 10.48 11.63 -7.50
C PRO A 125 11.15 10.32 -7.91
N LEU A 126 11.01 9.91 -9.18
CA LEU A 126 11.74 8.80 -9.76
C LEU A 126 13.06 9.28 -10.32
N HIS A 127 14.15 8.56 -10.06
CA HIS A 127 15.48 8.89 -10.54
C HIS A 127 16.18 7.72 -11.23
N VAL A 128 17.18 8.02 -12.04
CA VAL A 128 18.20 7.05 -12.44
C VAL A 128 19.08 6.75 -11.25
N VAL A 129 19.31 5.48 -11.00
CA VAL A 129 20.16 4.98 -9.92
C VAL A 129 21.23 4.06 -10.52
N VAL A 130 22.47 4.27 -10.15
CA VAL A 130 23.62 3.51 -10.61
C VAL A 130 24.43 3.01 -9.43
N HIS A 131 25.36 2.08 -9.66
CA HIS A 131 26.37 1.71 -8.68
C HIS A 131 27.23 2.95 -8.34
N GLU A 132 27.63 3.13 -7.06
CA GLU A 132 28.37 4.33 -6.63
C GLU A 132 29.68 4.56 -7.40
N GLY A 133 30.34 3.49 -7.84
CA GLY A 133 31.55 3.54 -8.68
C GLY A 133 31.29 3.84 -10.16
N ASN A 134 30.05 3.97 -10.61
CA ASN A 134 29.75 4.28 -12.01
C ASN A 134 29.98 5.78 -12.29
N GLU A 135 30.88 6.09 -13.23
CA GLU A 135 31.20 7.45 -13.67
C GLU A 135 30.66 7.75 -15.08
N GLU A 136 30.11 6.75 -15.77
CA GLU A 136 29.70 6.86 -17.18
C GLU A 136 28.28 7.38 -17.33
N ILE A 137 27.38 7.03 -16.41
CA ILE A 137 25.97 7.46 -16.44
C ILE A 137 25.79 8.60 -15.45
N GLN A 138 25.45 9.79 -15.94
CA GLN A 138 25.18 10.99 -15.16
C GLN A 138 23.73 11.46 -15.28
N SER A 139 23.00 10.95 -16.27
CA SER A 139 21.59 11.24 -16.53
C SER A 139 20.92 10.09 -17.29
N ILE A 140 19.62 10.21 -17.56
CA ILE A 140 18.91 9.25 -18.41
C ILE A 140 19.42 9.23 -19.84
N ASP A 141 19.98 10.32 -20.33
CA ASP A 141 20.52 10.39 -21.72
C ASP A 141 21.74 9.47 -21.93
N ASP A 142 22.41 9.08 -20.84
CA ASP A 142 23.60 8.23 -20.89
C ASP A 142 23.31 6.73 -20.89
N ILE A 143 22.02 6.33 -20.86
CA ILE A 143 21.66 4.90 -20.89
C ILE A 143 21.73 4.27 -22.29
N ASN A 144 21.99 5.05 -23.34
CA ASN A 144 22.13 4.52 -24.69
C ASN A 144 23.29 3.51 -24.77
N GLY A 145 23.01 2.31 -25.29
CA GLY A 145 23.99 1.20 -25.36
C GLY A 145 24.27 0.54 -24.01
N LYS A 146 23.47 0.79 -22.97
CA LYS A 146 23.58 0.22 -21.63
C LYS A 146 22.48 -0.81 -21.37
N THR A 147 22.67 -1.64 -20.34
CA THR A 147 21.64 -2.56 -19.83
C THR A 147 21.00 -1.96 -18.59
N VAL A 148 19.69 -1.76 -18.61
CA VAL A 148 18.95 -1.20 -17.48
C VAL A 148 17.95 -2.18 -16.88
N GLY A 149 17.80 -2.16 -15.56
CA GLY A 149 16.88 -3.04 -14.84
C GLY A 149 15.57 -2.33 -14.49
N VAL A 150 14.44 -2.99 -14.74
CA VAL A 150 13.09 -2.52 -14.36
C VAL A 150 12.23 -3.68 -13.84
N SER A 151 11.28 -3.37 -12.94
CA SER A 151 10.24 -4.33 -12.58
C SER A 151 9.17 -4.39 -13.68
N PRO A 152 8.76 -5.58 -14.12
CA PRO A 152 7.70 -5.71 -15.11
C PRO A 152 6.42 -4.97 -14.68
N THR A 153 5.73 -4.34 -15.61
CA THR A 153 4.45 -3.60 -15.39
C THR A 153 4.53 -2.40 -14.44
N SER A 154 5.72 -2.01 -14.00
CA SER A 154 5.92 -0.80 -13.21
C SER A 154 5.81 0.47 -14.07
N ASN A 155 5.48 1.62 -13.46
CA ASN A 155 5.53 2.89 -14.19
C ASN A 155 6.94 3.24 -14.65
N ALA A 156 7.96 2.80 -13.94
CA ALA A 156 9.35 2.94 -14.37
C ALA A 156 9.61 2.16 -15.67
N SER A 157 9.11 0.91 -15.80
CA SER A 157 9.29 0.16 -17.06
C SER A 157 8.59 0.85 -18.23
N ILE A 158 7.34 1.30 -18.04
CA ILE A 158 6.58 2.01 -19.08
C ILE A 158 7.31 3.29 -19.51
N PHE A 159 7.78 4.08 -18.55
CA PHE A 159 8.52 5.31 -18.82
C PHE A 159 9.81 5.03 -19.59
N VAL A 160 10.61 4.06 -19.15
CA VAL A 160 11.90 3.72 -19.78
C VAL A 160 11.71 3.17 -21.18
N GLU A 161 10.74 2.27 -21.39
CA GLU A 161 10.40 1.73 -22.72
C GLU A 161 10.01 2.85 -23.69
N GLN A 162 9.19 3.80 -23.22
CA GLN A 162 8.79 4.94 -24.03
C GLN A 162 9.99 5.85 -24.31
N TYR A 163 10.81 6.16 -23.31
CA TYR A 163 11.99 7.02 -23.46
C TYR A 163 13.00 6.45 -24.46
N VAL A 164 13.34 5.16 -24.31
CA VAL A 164 14.25 4.44 -25.23
C VAL A 164 13.73 4.45 -26.67
N LYS A 165 12.44 4.23 -26.85
CA LYS A 165 11.80 4.26 -28.16
C LYS A 165 11.78 5.66 -28.79
N GLU A 166 11.46 6.69 -28.03
CA GLU A 166 11.36 8.07 -28.53
C GLU A 166 12.72 8.66 -28.94
N HIS A 167 13.81 8.22 -28.25
CA HIS A 167 15.15 8.69 -28.50
C HIS A 167 15.98 7.76 -29.43
N ASP A 168 15.36 6.66 -29.92
CA ASP A 168 16.03 5.65 -30.76
C ASP A 168 17.33 5.11 -30.11
N PHE A 169 17.25 4.82 -28.79
CA PHE A 169 18.36 4.29 -28.02
C PHE A 169 18.53 2.78 -28.19
N ASP A 170 19.78 2.32 -28.26
CA ASP A 170 20.13 0.89 -28.26
C ASP A 170 20.35 0.40 -26.78
N THR A 171 19.31 0.56 -25.98
CA THR A 171 19.32 0.19 -24.56
C THR A 171 18.68 -1.17 -24.37
N GLU A 172 19.37 -2.09 -23.69
CA GLU A 172 18.80 -3.38 -23.29
C GLU A 172 17.99 -3.22 -22.01
N ILE A 173 16.70 -3.56 -22.04
CA ILE A 173 15.82 -3.50 -20.86
C ILE A 173 15.70 -4.90 -20.27
N SER A 174 16.24 -5.07 -19.04
CA SER A 174 16.17 -6.30 -18.26
C SER A 174 15.00 -6.26 -17.29
N TYR A 175 14.02 -7.17 -17.46
CA TYR A 175 12.85 -7.25 -16.58
C TYR A 175 13.14 -8.17 -15.39
N ILE A 176 13.21 -7.60 -14.18
CA ILE A 176 13.59 -8.29 -12.94
C ILE A 176 12.46 -8.17 -11.92
N THR A 177 11.92 -9.30 -11.49
CA THR A 177 10.76 -9.34 -10.59
C THR A 177 11.11 -9.14 -9.11
N GLN A 178 12.33 -9.50 -8.71
CA GLN A 178 12.79 -9.46 -7.33
C GLN A 178 13.69 -8.25 -7.10
N THR A 179 13.30 -7.35 -6.19
CA THR A 179 14.09 -6.14 -5.86
C THR A 179 15.50 -6.48 -5.39
N THR A 180 15.64 -7.53 -4.57
CA THR A 180 16.95 -7.98 -4.09
C THR A 180 17.87 -8.47 -5.21
N ASP A 181 17.32 -9.13 -6.22
CA ASP A 181 18.08 -9.57 -7.40
C ASP A 181 18.47 -8.36 -8.27
N MET A 182 17.56 -7.41 -8.46
CA MET A 182 17.84 -6.17 -9.17
C MET A 182 19.00 -5.39 -8.54
N ASN A 183 18.98 -5.21 -7.22
CA ASN A 183 20.06 -4.55 -6.48
C ASN A 183 21.39 -5.31 -6.60
N ASN A 184 21.36 -6.65 -6.52
CA ASN A 184 22.56 -7.47 -6.70
C ASN A 184 23.12 -7.40 -8.13
N GLN A 185 22.27 -7.36 -9.14
CA GLN A 185 22.70 -7.22 -10.53
C GLN A 185 23.32 -5.85 -10.79
N LEU A 186 22.77 -4.77 -10.21
CA LEU A 186 23.37 -3.44 -10.26
C LEU A 186 24.74 -3.42 -9.57
N LYS A 187 24.83 -3.93 -8.34
CA LYS A 187 26.08 -4.01 -7.56
C LYS A 187 27.18 -4.79 -8.27
N THR A 188 26.83 -5.86 -8.98
CA THR A 188 27.78 -6.69 -9.71
C THR A 188 28.07 -6.24 -11.15
N GLY A 189 27.45 -5.15 -11.60
CA GLY A 189 27.63 -4.62 -12.95
C GLY A 189 27.03 -5.47 -14.06
N ARG A 190 26.03 -6.33 -13.73
CA ARG A 190 25.25 -7.05 -14.76
C ARG A 190 24.24 -6.18 -15.45
N ILE A 191 23.75 -5.16 -14.75
CA ILE A 191 22.98 -4.05 -15.28
C ILE A 191 23.69 -2.76 -14.89
N ASP A 192 23.58 -1.75 -15.72
CA ASP A 192 24.30 -0.47 -15.57
C ASP A 192 23.51 0.53 -14.73
N ALA A 193 22.18 0.49 -14.82
CA ALA A 193 21.30 1.40 -14.08
C ALA A 193 19.97 0.72 -13.72
N ILE A 194 19.32 1.27 -12.71
CA ILE A 194 17.93 1.00 -12.33
C ILE A 194 17.19 2.32 -12.14
N PHE A 195 15.88 2.27 -11.89
CA PHE A 195 15.04 3.43 -11.65
C PHE A 195 14.37 3.30 -10.29
N SER A 196 14.62 4.25 -9.40
CA SER A 196 14.18 4.15 -8.01
C SER A 196 13.96 5.52 -7.36
N PHE A 197 13.53 5.51 -6.11
CA PHE A 197 13.21 6.69 -5.30
C PHE A 197 14.35 6.97 -4.31
N PRO A 198 14.59 8.23 -3.91
CA PRO A 198 15.68 8.59 -2.99
C PRO A 198 15.66 7.78 -1.69
N PHE A 199 14.49 7.67 -1.06
CA PHE A 199 14.37 6.91 0.18
C PHE A 199 14.74 5.42 0.02
N ALA A 200 14.43 4.81 -1.13
CA ALA A 200 14.75 3.42 -1.39
C ALA A 200 16.26 3.20 -1.58
N VAL A 201 16.95 4.17 -2.21
CA VAL A 201 18.42 4.16 -2.33
C VAL A 201 19.06 4.25 -0.95
N ASP A 202 18.62 5.18 -0.10
CA ASP A 202 19.14 5.33 1.26
C ASP A 202 18.93 4.06 2.09
N ILE A 203 17.75 3.45 2.00
CA ILE A 203 17.45 2.21 2.71
C ILE A 203 18.31 1.04 2.21
N ASN A 204 18.40 0.86 0.88
CA ASN A 204 19.19 -0.21 0.29
C ASN A 204 20.67 -0.10 0.68
N ASN A 205 21.22 1.10 0.68
CA ASN A 205 22.60 1.34 1.09
C ASN A 205 22.81 1.05 2.59
N ASN A 206 21.87 1.44 3.44
CA ASN A 206 21.99 1.24 4.88
C ASN A 206 21.71 -0.22 5.32
N ALA A 207 20.76 -0.90 4.67
CA ALA A 207 20.32 -2.24 5.08
C ALA A 207 21.09 -3.38 4.42
N SER A 208 21.59 -3.18 3.19
CA SER A 208 22.18 -4.26 2.36
C SER A 208 23.50 -3.88 1.69
N ASP A 209 24.09 -2.74 2.04
CA ASP A 209 25.35 -2.26 1.41
C ASP A 209 25.26 -2.31 -0.12
N ALA A 210 24.19 -1.73 -0.66
CA ALA A 210 23.87 -1.84 -2.09
C ALA A 210 24.76 -1.00 -2.98
N GLU A 211 25.53 -0.04 -2.40
CA GLU A 211 26.49 0.83 -3.09
C GLU A 211 25.84 1.59 -4.26
N GLN A 212 24.66 2.17 -4.00
CA GLN A 212 23.84 2.86 -4.98
C GLN A 212 24.01 4.39 -4.87
N LYS A 213 23.97 5.09 -5.99
CA LYS A 213 23.84 6.56 -6.03
C LYS A 213 22.81 7.01 -7.07
N ILE A 214 22.13 8.11 -6.76
CA ILE A 214 21.24 8.81 -7.68
C ILE A 214 22.09 9.67 -8.61
N VAL A 215 21.69 9.72 -9.89
CA VAL A 215 22.30 10.59 -10.90
C VAL A 215 21.23 11.35 -11.68
N GLY A 216 21.55 12.56 -12.11
CA GLY A 216 20.67 13.45 -12.87
C GLY A 216 19.51 14.02 -12.06
N ASP A 217 18.67 14.77 -12.77
CA ASP A 217 17.44 15.35 -12.22
C ASP A 217 16.33 14.29 -12.07
N PRO A 218 15.28 14.55 -11.27
CA PRO A 218 14.09 13.69 -11.24
C PRO A 218 13.49 13.50 -12.63
N LEU A 219 13.22 12.25 -13.00
CA LEU A 219 12.63 11.91 -14.30
C LEU A 219 11.14 12.25 -14.35
N LEU A 220 10.46 11.98 -13.25
CA LEU A 220 9.04 12.31 -13.04
C LEU A 220 8.72 12.37 -11.55
N PHE A 221 7.72 13.16 -11.20
CA PHE A 221 7.08 13.12 -9.90
C PHE A 221 5.79 12.30 -10.04
N THR A 222 5.65 11.32 -9.19
CA THR A 222 4.57 10.36 -9.32
C THR A 222 3.69 10.39 -8.09
N ASP A 223 2.44 10.78 -8.27
CA ASP A 223 1.40 10.67 -7.27
C ASP A 223 1.05 9.19 -7.02
N ILE A 224 0.94 8.82 -5.76
CA ILE A 224 0.73 7.45 -5.32
C ILE A 224 -0.67 7.29 -4.74
N PHE A 225 -1.32 6.19 -5.13
CA PHE A 225 -2.71 5.90 -4.83
C PHE A 225 -2.91 4.43 -4.44
N PHE A 226 -4.01 4.15 -3.78
CA PHE A 226 -4.57 2.81 -3.71
C PHE A 226 -5.40 2.51 -4.96
N MET A 227 -5.46 1.24 -5.34
CA MET A 227 -6.24 0.81 -6.50
C MET A 227 -7.36 -0.13 -6.06
N PHE A 228 -8.48 -0.05 -6.75
CA PHE A 228 -9.68 -0.84 -6.48
C PHE A 228 -10.23 -1.46 -7.76
N ASN A 229 -11.02 -2.51 -7.62
CA ASN A 229 -11.80 -2.99 -8.75
C ASN A 229 -12.81 -1.91 -9.21
N LYS A 230 -13.12 -1.85 -10.50
CA LYS A 230 -14.05 -0.84 -11.07
C LYS A 230 -15.44 -0.83 -10.44
N GLU A 231 -15.86 -1.94 -9.85
CA GLU A 231 -17.18 -2.08 -9.24
C GLU A 231 -17.19 -1.61 -7.77
N ASP A 232 -16.02 -1.41 -7.15
CA ASP A 232 -15.88 -1.15 -5.71
C ASP A 232 -15.82 0.35 -5.35
N ALA A 233 -16.61 1.18 -6.07
CA ALA A 233 -16.66 2.61 -5.83
C ALA A 233 -17.03 2.98 -4.38
N LYS A 234 -17.85 2.17 -3.71
CA LYS A 234 -18.22 2.40 -2.31
C LYS A 234 -17.03 2.27 -1.38
N LEU A 235 -16.19 1.24 -1.58
CA LEU A 235 -14.97 1.05 -0.82
C LEU A 235 -13.96 2.18 -1.11
N ALA A 236 -13.78 2.55 -2.37
CA ALA A 236 -12.90 3.65 -2.77
C ALA A 236 -13.32 4.99 -2.12
N ASP A 237 -14.62 5.31 -2.11
CA ASP A 237 -15.14 6.53 -1.45
C ASP A 237 -14.98 6.47 0.08
N ALA A 238 -15.08 5.30 0.71
CA ALA A 238 -14.84 5.13 2.15
C ALA A 238 -13.36 5.35 2.49
N VAL A 239 -12.45 4.74 1.72
CA VAL A 239 -11.01 4.93 1.87
C VAL A 239 -10.62 6.39 1.65
N ASP A 240 -11.17 7.07 0.63
CA ASP A 240 -10.96 8.51 0.41
C ASP A 240 -11.34 9.35 1.62
N ARG A 241 -12.50 9.07 2.22
CA ARG A 241 -12.97 9.78 3.42
C ARG A 241 -12.00 9.63 4.59
N ALA A 242 -11.60 8.38 4.89
CA ALA A 242 -10.66 8.10 5.98
C ALA A 242 -9.26 8.69 5.70
N LEU A 243 -8.78 8.57 4.45
CA LEU A 243 -7.49 9.13 4.04
C LEU A 243 -7.47 10.66 4.19
N LYS A 244 -8.55 11.33 3.81
CA LYS A 244 -8.67 12.78 3.99
C LYS A 244 -8.52 13.19 5.46
N GLU A 245 -9.21 12.49 6.37
CA GLU A 245 -9.08 12.73 7.81
C GLU A 245 -7.65 12.53 8.31
N LEU A 246 -6.96 11.49 7.80
CA LEU A 246 -5.55 11.18 8.15
C LEU A 246 -4.56 12.22 7.59
N ILE A 247 -4.86 12.85 6.46
CA ILE A 247 -4.09 13.97 5.93
C ILE A 247 -4.31 15.21 6.81
N GLU A 248 -5.57 15.53 7.13
CA GLU A 248 -5.94 16.70 7.91
C GLU A 248 -5.40 16.67 9.34
N ASP A 249 -5.34 15.50 9.99
CA ASP A 249 -4.81 15.34 11.35
C ASP A 249 -3.28 15.15 11.41
N GLY A 250 -2.62 15.06 10.25
CA GLY A 250 -1.16 14.94 10.14
C GLY A 250 -0.62 13.51 10.22
N THR A 251 -1.46 12.50 10.37
CA THR A 251 -1.03 11.09 10.47
C THR A 251 -0.26 10.63 9.22
N VAL A 252 -0.72 11.01 8.02
CA VAL A 252 -0.03 10.68 6.75
C VAL A 252 1.39 11.24 6.74
N LYS A 253 1.56 12.49 7.18
CA LYS A 253 2.87 13.15 7.31
C LYS A 253 3.78 12.45 8.31
N GLU A 254 3.25 12.08 9.47
CA GLU A 254 4.00 11.35 10.49
C GLU A 254 4.49 9.99 9.98
N LEU A 255 3.60 9.23 9.32
CA LEU A 255 3.93 7.94 8.71
C LEU A 255 4.95 8.09 7.58
N SER A 256 4.79 9.09 6.70
CA SER A 256 5.75 9.40 5.64
C SER A 256 7.14 9.67 6.22
N THR A 257 7.23 10.57 7.18
CA THR A 257 8.51 10.89 7.84
C THR A 257 9.13 9.67 8.54
N LYS A 258 8.31 8.87 9.23
CA LYS A 258 8.77 7.67 9.93
C LYS A 258 9.35 6.62 8.99
N TRP A 259 8.65 6.33 7.90
CA TRP A 259 8.98 5.21 7.03
C TRP A 259 9.86 5.59 5.85
N LEU A 260 9.74 6.82 5.33
CA LEU A 260 10.43 7.27 4.13
C LEU A 260 11.56 8.26 4.43
N GLY A 261 11.75 8.62 5.71
CA GLY A 261 12.80 9.54 6.14
C GLY A 261 12.53 11.02 5.85
N SER A 262 11.47 11.31 5.08
CA SER A 262 11.03 12.67 4.74
C SER A 262 9.52 12.73 4.55
N ASP A 263 8.98 13.94 4.57
CA ASP A 263 7.57 14.18 4.29
C ASP A 263 7.35 14.20 2.77
N TYR A 264 6.78 13.13 2.25
CA TYR A 264 6.33 13.00 0.86
C TYR A 264 4.79 13.07 0.77
N SER A 265 4.09 13.40 1.86
CA SER A 265 2.64 13.56 1.85
C SER A 265 2.21 14.70 0.93
N VAL A 266 1.01 14.58 0.38
CA VAL A 266 0.42 15.62 -0.49
C VAL A 266 -0.52 16.46 0.36
N GLU A 267 -0.44 17.79 0.26
CA GLU A 267 -1.39 18.71 0.88
C GLU A 267 -2.73 18.69 0.11
N LEU A 268 -3.85 18.86 0.85
CA LEU A 268 -5.22 18.89 0.29
C LEU A 268 -5.52 20.18 -0.46
#